data_f19de39656496284fe499cbb065747a4
#
_entry.id   f19de39656496284fe499cbb065747a4
#
_cell.length_a   1.000
_cell.length_b   1.000
_cell.length_c   1.000
_cell.angle_alpha   90.00
_cell.angle_beta   90.00
_cell.angle_gamma   90.00
#
_symmetry.space_group_name_H-M   'P 1'
#
loop_
_entity.id
_entity.type
_entity.pdbx_description
1 polymer ?
#
loop_
_entity_poly.entity_id
_entity_poly.type
_entity_poly.pdbx_seq_one_letter_code
_entity_poly.pdbx_strand_id
1 'polypeptide(L)'
;MSNVRPLVEAVSGQNPRATLAGRILKVNHAGENGAVHIYAGQLLLAPLTAPSLVAELREFKSHEEKHRSIFWAELERRNLRRCRSYRLCAAGGFALGVVTALFGRRAIAATTVAVEHVVLGHLKQQLCALAGRDEAAVEAIPKIVAEEQHHHDQSASHLSAGAFWPRVLSPIVAASTESVIWLGMHL
;
A
#
# COMPACT_ATOMS: atom_id res chain seq x y z
N MET A 1 27.43 -6.53 -49.95
CA MET A 1 26.86 -7.34 -48.91
C MET A 1 26.64 -6.45 -47.69
N SER A 2 25.43 -6.01 -47.50
CA SER A 2 25.07 -5.03 -46.50
C SER A 2 24.83 -5.74 -45.15
N ASN A 3 25.59 -5.35 -44.14
CA ASN A 3 25.57 -5.95 -42.80
C ASN A 3 24.45 -5.25 -41.99
N VAL A 4 23.21 -5.73 -42.09
CA VAL A 4 22.09 -5.26 -41.30
C VAL A 4 22.18 -5.97 -39.94
N ARG A 5 22.71 -5.28 -38.92
CA ARG A 5 22.58 -5.72 -37.53
C ARG A 5 21.10 -5.68 -37.15
N PRO A 6 20.57 -6.75 -36.55
CA PRO A 6 19.15 -6.75 -36.15
C PRO A 6 18.92 -5.76 -35.00
N LEU A 7 17.89 -4.91 -35.16
CA LEU A 7 17.41 -3.89 -34.20
C LEU A 7 16.90 -4.47 -32.87
N VAL A 8 17.02 -5.78 -32.65
CA VAL A 8 16.52 -6.49 -31.46
C VAL A 8 17.45 -6.34 -30.24
N GLU A 9 18.71 -5.95 -30.42
CA GLU A 9 19.65 -5.80 -29.29
C GLU A 9 19.55 -4.46 -28.54
N ALA A 10 18.77 -3.50 -29.02
CA ALA A 10 18.68 -2.16 -28.41
C ALA A 10 17.66 -2.04 -27.25
N VAL A 11 16.89 -3.09 -26.92
CA VAL A 11 15.83 -3.03 -25.89
C VAL A 11 16.25 -3.66 -24.55
N SER A 12 17.38 -4.37 -24.49
CA SER A 12 17.82 -5.10 -23.28
C SER A 12 18.69 -4.31 -22.30
N GLY A 13 18.86 -3.00 -22.50
CA GLY A 13 19.81 -2.17 -21.74
C GLY A 13 19.21 -1.29 -20.63
N GLN A 14 17.89 -1.31 -20.37
CA GLN A 14 17.34 -0.52 -19.28
C GLN A 14 17.64 -1.20 -17.94
N ASN A 15 18.37 -0.49 -17.07
CA ASN A 15 18.62 -0.95 -15.71
C ASN A 15 17.27 -1.26 -15.01
N PRO A 16 16.95 -2.52 -14.65
CA PRO A 16 15.65 -2.89 -14.07
C PRO A 16 15.31 -2.08 -12.81
N ARG A 17 16.35 -1.56 -12.12
CA ARG A 17 16.19 -0.72 -10.92
C ARG A 17 15.65 0.68 -11.23
N ALA A 18 15.80 1.15 -12.46
CA ALA A 18 15.38 2.49 -12.90
C ALA A 18 14.03 2.50 -13.62
N THR A 19 13.43 1.35 -13.89
CA THR A 19 12.14 1.27 -14.58
C THR A 19 11.01 1.81 -13.71
N LEU A 20 9.98 2.41 -14.32
CA LEU A 20 8.77 2.86 -13.63
C LEU A 20 8.12 1.71 -12.85
N ALA A 21 7.95 0.55 -13.48
CA ALA A 21 7.40 -0.65 -12.84
C ALA A 21 8.22 -1.08 -11.60
N GLY A 22 9.56 -1.09 -11.70
CA GLY A 22 10.42 -1.43 -10.56
C GLY A 22 10.26 -0.46 -9.39
N ARG A 23 10.08 0.84 -9.63
CA ARG A 23 9.81 1.83 -8.58
C ARG A 23 8.44 1.63 -7.96
N ILE A 24 7.40 1.46 -8.78
CA ILE A 24 6.03 1.18 -8.33
C ILE A 24 6.01 -0.05 -7.42
N LEU A 25 6.56 -1.18 -7.84
CA LEU A 25 6.60 -2.41 -7.04
C LEU A 25 7.33 -2.24 -5.71
N LYS A 26 8.43 -1.49 -5.68
CA LYS A 26 9.15 -1.19 -4.43
C LYS A 26 8.31 -0.38 -3.47
N VAL A 27 7.62 0.64 -3.98
CA VAL A 27 6.79 1.54 -3.17
C VAL A 27 5.58 0.79 -2.64
N ASN A 28 4.89 0.02 -3.48
CA ASN A 28 3.76 -0.79 -3.05
C ASN A 28 4.20 -1.79 -1.97
N HIS A 29 5.27 -2.56 -2.19
CA HIS A 29 5.79 -3.48 -1.17
C HIS A 29 6.11 -2.78 0.17
N ALA A 30 6.60 -1.55 0.15
CA ALA A 30 6.86 -0.77 1.37
C ALA A 30 5.55 -0.24 1.99
N GLY A 31 4.57 0.14 1.17
CA GLY A 31 3.23 0.54 1.58
C GLY A 31 2.52 -0.57 2.34
N GLU A 32 2.45 -1.78 1.74
CA GLU A 32 1.85 -2.96 2.40
C GLU A 32 2.54 -3.28 3.74
N ASN A 33 3.86 -3.11 3.81
CA ASN A 33 4.57 -3.26 5.09
C ASN A 33 4.15 -2.21 6.11
N GLY A 34 3.82 -1.01 5.68
CA GLY A 34 3.23 0.04 6.51
C GLY A 34 1.84 -0.37 7.01
N ALA A 35 0.95 -0.84 6.13
CA ALA A 35 -0.42 -1.27 6.44
C ALA A 35 -0.43 -2.45 7.42
N VAL A 36 0.39 -3.48 7.19
CA VAL A 36 0.58 -4.60 8.16
C VAL A 36 0.89 -4.06 9.55
N HIS A 37 1.74 -3.03 9.65
CA HIS A 37 2.15 -2.48 10.95
C HIS A 37 1.12 -1.51 11.53
N ILE A 38 0.30 -0.81 10.72
CA ILE A 38 -0.87 -0.07 11.21
C ILE A 38 -1.80 -1.03 11.94
N TYR A 39 -2.20 -2.11 11.30
CA TYR A 39 -3.08 -3.11 11.92
C TYR A 39 -2.43 -3.81 13.12
N ALA A 40 -1.12 -4.07 13.09
CA ALA A 40 -0.40 -4.61 14.24
C ALA A 40 -0.43 -3.65 15.45
N GLY A 41 -0.21 -2.36 15.23
CA GLY A 41 -0.31 -1.34 16.26
C GLY A 41 -1.74 -1.18 16.79
N GLN A 42 -2.74 -1.21 15.91
CA GLN A 42 -4.15 -1.17 16.30
C GLN A 42 -4.54 -2.39 17.15
N LEU A 43 -4.14 -3.59 16.76
CA LEU A 43 -4.41 -4.84 17.47
C LEU A 43 -3.79 -4.90 18.87
N LEU A 44 -2.76 -4.10 19.15
CA LEU A 44 -2.17 -4.02 20.48
C LEU A 44 -3.16 -3.49 21.53
N LEU A 45 -3.99 -2.51 21.17
CA LEU A 45 -4.92 -1.83 22.07
C LEU A 45 -6.40 -2.11 21.76
N ALA A 46 -6.73 -2.53 20.54
CA ALA A 46 -8.10 -2.80 20.12
C ALA A 46 -8.87 -3.77 21.02
N PRO A 47 -8.27 -4.81 21.65
CA PRO A 47 -8.99 -5.64 22.60
C PRO A 47 -9.61 -4.85 23.76
N LEU A 48 -9.03 -3.71 24.14
CA LEU A 48 -9.51 -2.84 25.21
C LEU A 48 -10.37 -1.68 24.70
N THR A 49 -10.01 -1.08 23.55
CA THR A 49 -10.61 0.18 23.07
C THR A 49 -11.66 0.00 21.98
N ALA A 50 -11.59 -1.12 21.24
CA ALA A 50 -12.49 -1.44 20.14
C ALA A 50 -12.63 -2.96 19.94
N PRO A 51 -13.08 -3.73 20.96
CA PRO A 51 -13.10 -5.20 20.90
C PRO A 51 -13.89 -5.77 19.73
N SER A 52 -14.93 -5.06 19.28
CA SER A 52 -15.74 -5.46 18.12
C SER A 52 -15.00 -5.43 16.78
N LEU A 53 -13.88 -4.73 16.67
CA LEU A 53 -13.07 -4.65 15.45
C LEU A 53 -11.91 -5.66 15.42
N VAL A 54 -11.64 -6.39 16.49
CA VAL A 54 -10.44 -7.25 16.59
C VAL A 54 -10.41 -8.32 15.51
N ALA A 55 -11.56 -8.94 15.18
CA ALA A 55 -11.62 -9.96 14.13
C ALA A 55 -11.37 -9.35 12.76
N GLU A 56 -12.00 -8.23 12.44
CA GLU A 56 -11.84 -7.45 11.21
C GLU A 56 -10.39 -6.99 11.02
N LEU A 57 -9.76 -6.43 12.04
CA LEU A 57 -8.37 -5.98 11.99
C LEU A 57 -7.37 -7.13 11.76
N ARG A 58 -7.66 -8.33 12.27
CA ARG A 58 -6.85 -9.52 11.99
C ARG A 58 -6.99 -9.98 10.54
N GLU A 59 -8.20 -9.94 10.02
CA GLU A 59 -8.49 -10.26 8.63
C GLU A 59 -7.76 -9.30 7.69
N PHE A 60 -7.94 -7.99 7.89
CA PHE A 60 -7.26 -6.96 7.10
C PHE A 60 -5.74 -7.13 7.16
N LYS A 61 -5.17 -7.28 8.35
CA LYS A 61 -3.73 -7.54 8.50
C LYS A 61 -3.27 -8.75 7.70
N SER A 62 -4.06 -9.82 7.65
CA SER A 62 -3.75 -11.03 6.87
C SER A 62 -3.75 -10.76 5.37
N HIS A 63 -4.69 -9.92 4.89
CA HIS A 63 -4.73 -9.49 3.50
C HIS A 63 -3.48 -8.67 3.14
N GLU A 64 -3.09 -7.71 3.98
CA GLU A 64 -1.88 -6.91 3.76
C GLU A 64 -0.58 -7.76 3.76
N GLU A 65 -0.50 -8.75 4.63
CA GLU A 65 0.62 -9.69 4.63
C GLU A 65 0.72 -10.46 3.30
N LYS A 66 -0.40 -10.82 2.71
CA LYS A 66 -0.51 -11.47 1.41
C LYS A 66 -0.17 -10.50 0.26
N HIS A 67 -0.71 -9.28 0.27
CA HIS A 67 -0.37 -8.23 -0.70
C HIS A 67 1.12 -7.96 -0.70
N ARG A 68 1.70 -7.78 0.49
CA ARG A 68 3.15 -7.61 0.66
C ARG A 68 3.93 -8.77 0.07
N SER A 69 3.47 -10.01 0.23
CA SER A 69 4.14 -11.19 -0.34
C SER A 69 4.07 -11.23 -1.87
N ILE A 70 2.94 -10.81 -2.46
CA ILE A 70 2.75 -10.70 -3.90
C ILE A 70 3.77 -9.71 -4.50
N PHE A 71 3.85 -8.49 -3.94
CA PHE A 71 4.82 -7.50 -4.41
C PHE A 71 6.27 -7.93 -4.16
N TRP A 72 6.53 -8.66 -3.06
CA TRP A 72 7.86 -9.19 -2.80
C TRP A 72 8.28 -10.23 -3.84
N ALA A 73 7.40 -11.16 -4.20
CA ALA A 73 7.66 -12.15 -5.24
C ALA A 73 8.01 -11.49 -6.59
N GLU A 74 7.31 -10.42 -6.95
CA GLU A 74 7.60 -9.64 -8.15
C GLU A 74 8.97 -8.93 -8.09
N LEU A 75 9.35 -8.42 -6.92
CA LEU A 75 10.67 -7.83 -6.72
C LEU A 75 11.79 -8.88 -6.82
N GLU A 76 11.61 -10.06 -6.21
CA GLU A 76 12.56 -11.17 -6.27
C GLU A 76 12.76 -11.68 -7.70
N ARG A 77 11.64 -11.89 -8.44
CA ARG A 77 11.68 -12.32 -9.84
C ARG A 77 12.50 -11.37 -10.73
N ARG A 78 12.53 -10.08 -10.37
CA ARG A 78 13.27 -9.02 -11.08
C ARG A 78 14.65 -8.74 -10.49
N ASN A 79 15.07 -9.49 -9.48
CA ASN A 79 16.31 -9.24 -8.72
C ASN A 79 16.40 -7.78 -8.20
N LEU A 80 15.26 -7.24 -7.73
CA LEU A 80 15.15 -5.89 -7.17
C LEU A 80 15.21 -5.93 -5.65
N ARG A 81 15.87 -4.91 -5.07
CA ARG A 81 15.90 -4.71 -3.61
C ARG A 81 14.63 -4.01 -3.13
N ARG A 82 14.31 -4.17 -1.84
CA ARG A 82 13.27 -3.42 -1.13
C ARG A 82 13.50 -1.91 -1.24
N CYS A 83 12.41 -1.14 -1.15
CA CYS A 83 12.48 0.31 -1.02
C CYS A 83 13.26 0.70 0.25
N ARG A 84 13.99 1.80 0.20
CA ARG A 84 14.67 2.36 1.39
C ARG A 84 13.69 2.76 2.48
N SER A 85 12.48 3.19 2.11
CA SER A 85 11.41 3.54 3.05
C SER A 85 10.77 2.34 3.77
N TYR A 86 11.08 1.09 3.40
CA TYR A 86 10.42 -0.12 3.91
C TYR A 86 10.33 -0.18 5.45
N ARG A 87 11.44 0.11 6.13
CA ARG A 87 11.49 0.13 7.61
C ARG A 87 10.82 1.36 8.20
N LEU A 88 10.89 2.49 7.52
CA LEU A 88 10.21 3.73 7.92
C LEU A 88 8.70 3.54 7.85
N CYS A 89 8.17 2.92 6.78
CA CYS A 89 6.77 2.57 6.66
C CYS A 89 6.30 1.68 7.82
N ALA A 90 7.10 0.67 8.19
CA ALA A 90 6.78 -0.19 9.33
C ALA A 90 6.70 0.58 10.66
N ALA A 91 7.72 1.38 10.97
CA ALA A 91 7.77 2.14 12.22
C ALA A 91 6.67 3.20 12.28
N GLY A 92 6.47 3.96 11.20
CA GLY A 92 5.42 4.98 11.10
C GLY A 92 4.02 4.37 11.14
N GLY A 93 3.81 3.26 10.41
CA GLY A 93 2.55 2.53 10.43
C GLY A 93 2.21 2.01 11.83
N PHE A 94 3.17 1.38 12.51
CA PHE A 94 2.95 0.90 13.89
C PHE A 94 2.59 2.03 14.85
N ALA A 95 3.32 3.14 14.80
CA ALA A 95 3.03 4.31 15.63
C ALA A 95 1.64 4.89 15.36
N LEU A 96 1.26 5.04 14.08
CA LEU A 96 -0.08 5.48 13.67
C LEU A 96 -1.16 4.51 14.18
N GLY A 97 -0.92 3.21 14.05
CA GLY A 97 -1.84 2.17 14.55
C GLY A 97 -2.06 2.27 16.04
N VAL A 98 -1.01 2.38 16.84
CA VAL A 98 -1.10 2.53 18.30
C VAL A 98 -1.84 3.82 18.67
N VAL A 99 -1.49 4.94 18.06
CA VAL A 99 -2.13 6.24 18.36
C VAL A 99 -3.63 6.19 18.03
N THR A 100 -4.02 5.68 16.87
CA THR A 100 -5.43 5.63 16.48
C THR A 100 -6.24 4.63 17.31
N ALA A 101 -5.62 3.54 17.75
CA ALA A 101 -6.25 2.59 18.65
C ALA A 101 -6.55 3.16 20.06
N LEU A 102 -5.74 4.10 20.56
CA LEU A 102 -6.02 4.81 21.81
C LEU A 102 -7.37 5.54 21.79
N PHE A 103 -7.79 6.02 20.61
CA PHE A 103 -9.04 6.74 20.44
C PHE A 103 -10.23 5.85 20.05
N GLY A 104 -10.00 4.54 19.94
CA GLY A 104 -11.04 3.54 19.80
C GLY A 104 -11.60 3.39 18.38
N ARG A 105 -12.73 2.69 18.29
CA ARG A 105 -13.34 2.17 17.05
C ARG A 105 -13.42 3.19 15.91
N ARG A 106 -13.90 4.41 16.18
CA ARG A 106 -14.12 5.42 15.14
C ARG A 106 -12.83 5.98 14.58
N ALA A 107 -11.80 6.14 15.41
CA ALA A 107 -10.48 6.59 14.96
C ALA A 107 -9.79 5.51 14.14
N ILE A 108 -9.85 4.25 14.55
CA ILE A 108 -9.38 3.10 13.79
C ILE A 108 -10.02 3.08 12.40
N ALA A 109 -11.34 3.06 12.32
CA ALA A 109 -12.07 3.03 11.05
C ALA A 109 -11.76 4.24 10.15
N ALA A 110 -11.70 5.44 10.72
CA ALA A 110 -11.34 6.65 9.96
C ALA A 110 -9.93 6.59 9.38
N THR A 111 -8.99 5.96 10.10
CA THR A 111 -7.61 5.77 9.62
C THR A 111 -7.57 4.80 8.45
N THR A 112 -8.23 3.65 8.54
CA THR A 112 -8.32 2.70 7.43
C THR A 112 -8.94 3.35 6.20
N VAL A 113 -10.10 4.00 6.33
CA VAL A 113 -10.74 4.71 5.20
C VAL A 113 -9.80 5.72 4.55
N ALA A 114 -9.04 6.48 5.34
CA ALA A 114 -8.13 7.49 4.82
C ALA A 114 -6.92 6.89 4.08
N VAL A 115 -6.34 5.80 4.60
CA VAL A 115 -5.23 5.08 3.95
C VAL A 115 -5.70 4.46 2.64
N GLU A 116 -6.79 3.68 2.68
CA GLU A 116 -7.28 2.94 1.51
C GLU A 116 -7.77 3.88 0.40
N HIS A 117 -8.33 5.04 0.76
CA HIS A 117 -8.69 6.05 -0.23
C HIS A 117 -7.48 6.48 -1.08
N VAL A 118 -6.33 6.74 -0.45
CA VAL A 118 -5.09 7.12 -1.15
C VAL A 118 -4.53 5.95 -1.93
N VAL A 119 -4.42 4.77 -1.31
CA VAL A 119 -3.86 3.56 -1.92
C VAL A 119 -4.65 3.17 -3.17
N LEU A 120 -5.98 3.12 -3.10
CA LEU A 120 -6.86 2.83 -4.24
C LEU A 120 -6.66 3.81 -5.40
N GLY A 121 -6.50 5.10 -5.10
CA GLY A 121 -6.19 6.12 -6.10
C GLY A 121 -4.88 5.82 -6.84
N HIS A 122 -3.83 5.49 -6.09
CA HIS A 122 -2.52 5.14 -6.65
C HIS A 122 -2.53 3.84 -7.44
N LEU A 123 -3.15 2.77 -6.91
CA LEU A 123 -3.24 1.48 -7.60
C LEU A 123 -3.96 1.61 -8.96
N LYS A 124 -5.06 2.36 -9.02
CA LYS A 124 -5.78 2.65 -10.27
C LYS A 124 -4.92 3.42 -11.29
N GLN A 125 -4.17 4.43 -10.83
CA GLN A 125 -3.24 5.17 -11.70
C GLN A 125 -2.09 4.28 -12.18
N GLN A 126 -1.56 3.41 -11.33
CA GLN A 126 -0.50 2.47 -11.67
C GLN A 126 -0.95 1.46 -12.73
N LEU A 127 -2.17 0.93 -12.66
CA LEU A 127 -2.73 0.08 -13.71
C LEU A 127 -2.69 0.77 -15.07
N CYS A 128 -3.15 2.02 -15.14
CA CYS A 128 -3.11 2.79 -16.37
C CYS A 128 -1.66 3.05 -16.85
N ALA A 129 -0.73 3.34 -15.93
CA ALA A 129 0.65 3.65 -16.27
C ALA A 129 1.46 2.43 -16.73
N LEU A 130 1.08 1.23 -16.29
CA LEU A 130 1.78 -0.03 -16.57
C LEU A 130 1.17 -0.82 -17.75
N ALA A 131 -0.07 -0.53 -18.14
CA ALA A 131 -0.76 -1.18 -19.25
C ALA A 131 0.07 -1.12 -20.54
N GLY A 132 0.28 -2.28 -21.19
CA GLY A 132 1.11 -2.40 -22.40
C GLY A 132 2.61 -2.21 -22.18
N ARG A 133 3.06 -2.05 -20.92
CA ARG A 133 4.48 -1.88 -20.56
C ARG A 133 5.03 -2.98 -19.68
N ASP A 134 4.21 -3.51 -18.77
CA ASP A 134 4.59 -4.55 -17.82
C ASP A 134 3.36 -5.33 -17.35
N GLU A 135 2.96 -6.30 -18.14
CA GLU A 135 1.75 -7.10 -17.90
C GLU A 135 1.81 -7.88 -16.57
N ALA A 136 2.98 -8.39 -16.18
CA ALA A 136 3.13 -9.10 -14.93
C ALA A 136 2.92 -8.19 -13.69
N ALA A 137 3.31 -6.92 -13.78
CA ALA A 137 3.00 -5.95 -12.75
C ALA A 137 1.51 -5.58 -12.77
N VAL A 138 0.89 -5.52 -13.94
CA VAL A 138 -0.55 -5.28 -14.10
C VAL A 138 -1.37 -6.42 -13.50
N GLU A 139 -1.00 -7.69 -13.70
CA GLU A 139 -1.71 -8.84 -13.14
C GLU A 139 -1.72 -8.90 -11.60
N ALA A 140 -0.67 -8.35 -10.97
CA ALA A 140 -0.56 -8.36 -9.51
C ALA A 140 -1.56 -7.42 -8.80
N ILE A 141 -2.01 -6.36 -9.47
CA ILE A 141 -2.73 -5.24 -8.83
C ILE A 141 -4.25 -5.44 -8.70
N PRO A 142 -5.01 -6.00 -9.68
CA PRO A 142 -6.48 -5.96 -9.65
C PRO A 142 -7.10 -6.67 -8.46
N LYS A 143 -6.51 -7.79 -8.01
CA LYS A 143 -7.01 -8.52 -6.84
C LYS A 143 -6.81 -7.70 -5.57
N ILE A 144 -5.68 -7.02 -5.46
CA ILE A 144 -5.38 -6.11 -4.36
C ILE A 144 -6.41 -4.97 -4.34
N VAL A 145 -6.68 -4.33 -5.48
CA VAL A 145 -7.70 -3.26 -5.59
C VAL A 145 -9.07 -3.71 -5.06
N ALA A 146 -9.48 -4.94 -5.33
CA ALA A 146 -10.76 -5.45 -4.85
C ALA A 146 -10.78 -5.65 -3.32
N GLU A 147 -9.68 -6.17 -2.75
CA GLU A 147 -9.53 -6.37 -1.31
C GLU A 147 -9.41 -5.01 -0.59
N GLU A 148 -8.67 -4.01 -1.12
CA GLU A 148 -8.57 -2.66 -0.57
C GLU A 148 -9.91 -1.90 -0.62
N GLN A 149 -10.68 -2.07 -1.69
CA GLN A 149 -12.03 -1.50 -1.76
C GLN A 149 -12.93 -2.09 -0.66
N HIS A 150 -12.81 -3.38 -0.39
CA HIS A 150 -13.53 -4.04 0.71
C HIS A 150 -13.13 -3.46 2.08
N HIS A 151 -11.83 -3.31 2.37
CA HIS A 151 -11.34 -2.70 3.61
C HIS A 151 -11.88 -1.29 3.81
N HIS A 152 -11.84 -0.47 2.73
CA HIS A 152 -12.39 0.88 2.73
C HIS A 152 -13.88 0.88 3.08
N ASP A 153 -14.69 0.11 2.35
CA ASP A 153 -16.16 0.14 2.47
C ASP A 153 -16.63 -0.44 3.80
N GLN A 154 -16.00 -1.51 4.28
CA GLN A 154 -16.28 -2.10 5.58
C GLN A 154 -15.95 -1.13 6.71
N SER A 155 -14.77 -0.49 6.67
CA SER A 155 -14.39 0.50 7.67
C SER A 155 -15.28 1.76 7.60
N ALA A 156 -15.68 2.19 6.41
CA ALA A 156 -16.61 3.30 6.24
C ALA A 156 -17.97 3.03 6.88
N SER A 157 -18.44 1.78 6.89
CA SER A 157 -19.69 1.39 7.56
C SER A 157 -19.70 1.63 9.07
N HIS A 158 -18.55 1.73 9.71
CA HIS A 158 -18.40 2.06 11.13
C HIS A 158 -18.45 3.56 11.42
N LEU A 159 -18.52 4.40 10.39
CA LEU A 159 -18.53 5.86 10.51
C LEU A 159 -19.91 6.41 10.23
N SER A 160 -20.32 7.40 11.03
CA SER A 160 -21.57 8.16 10.78
C SER A 160 -21.28 9.41 9.95
N ALA A 161 -22.28 9.87 9.20
CA ALA A 161 -22.19 11.13 8.47
C ALA A 161 -21.82 12.28 9.43
N GLY A 162 -20.82 13.08 9.03
CA GLY A 162 -20.36 14.20 9.85
C GLY A 162 -19.48 13.84 11.04
N ALA A 163 -19.00 12.59 11.14
CA ALA A 163 -18.13 12.16 12.23
C ALA A 163 -16.87 13.04 12.37
N PHE A 164 -16.44 13.26 13.61
CA PHE A 164 -15.27 14.08 13.95
C PHE A 164 -13.98 13.49 13.39
N TRP A 165 -13.74 12.19 13.60
CA TRP A 165 -12.48 11.54 13.27
C TRP A 165 -12.09 11.60 11.79
N PRO A 166 -12.99 11.37 10.82
CA PRO A 166 -12.63 11.54 9.41
C PRO A 166 -12.17 12.97 9.08
N ARG A 167 -12.76 14.00 9.70
CA ARG A 167 -12.38 15.40 9.45
C ARG A 167 -10.96 15.71 9.94
N VAL A 168 -10.53 15.08 11.01
CA VAL A 168 -9.19 15.29 11.61
C VAL A 168 -8.15 14.36 11.02
N LEU A 169 -8.46 13.07 10.96
CA LEU A 169 -7.49 12.05 10.55
C LEU A 169 -7.28 11.98 9.04
N SER A 170 -8.36 12.11 8.23
CA SER A 170 -8.22 11.93 6.78
C SER A 170 -7.18 12.86 6.15
N PRO A 171 -7.14 14.17 6.41
CA PRO A 171 -6.12 15.03 5.81
C PRO A 171 -4.70 14.70 6.29
N ILE A 172 -4.52 14.33 7.56
CA ILE A 172 -3.22 14.01 8.14
C ILE A 172 -2.70 12.69 7.58
N VAL A 173 -3.56 11.66 7.60
CA VAL A 173 -3.22 10.32 7.11
C VAL A 173 -2.99 10.36 5.61
N ALA A 174 -3.86 11.01 4.84
CA ALA A 174 -3.69 11.16 3.41
C ALA A 174 -2.36 11.86 3.07
N ALA A 175 -2.06 13.00 3.70
CA ALA A 175 -0.82 13.73 3.46
C ALA A 175 0.42 12.90 3.84
N SER A 176 0.38 12.15 4.93
CA SER A 176 1.49 11.26 5.32
C SER A 176 1.68 10.11 4.35
N THR A 177 0.60 9.46 3.90
CA THR A 177 0.63 8.38 2.92
C THR A 177 1.17 8.86 1.58
N GLU A 178 0.67 9.98 1.07
CA GLU A 178 1.17 10.62 -0.16
C GLU A 178 2.67 10.96 -0.05
N SER A 179 3.10 11.50 1.09
CA SER A 179 4.50 11.86 1.32
C SER A 179 5.41 10.63 1.30
N VAL A 180 4.98 9.51 1.88
CA VAL A 180 5.74 8.25 1.88
C VAL A 180 5.81 7.66 0.48
N ILE A 181 4.71 7.68 -0.28
CA ILE A 181 4.67 7.23 -1.67
C ILE A 181 5.61 8.09 -2.52
N TRP A 182 5.48 9.41 -2.42
CA TRP A 182 6.36 10.35 -3.15
C TRP A 182 7.84 10.09 -2.83
N LEU A 183 8.20 9.98 -1.56
CA LEU A 183 9.57 9.69 -1.13
C LEU A 183 10.06 8.35 -1.71
N GLY A 184 9.24 7.31 -1.64
CA GLY A 184 9.58 5.98 -2.16
C GLY A 184 9.78 5.96 -3.69
N MET A 185 9.04 6.79 -4.43
CA MET A 185 9.19 6.92 -5.87
C MET A 185 10.49 7.64 -6.29
N HIS A 186 11.12 8.39 -5.37
CA HIS A 186 12.35 9.18 -5.63
C HIS A 186 13.62 8.59 -5.00
N LEU A 187 13.48 7.58 -4.11
CA LEU A 187 14.60 6.85 -3.46
C LEU A 187 14.96 5.55 -4.21
#